data_c2c96d3a3efa47529430ff07235743ad
#
_entry.id   c2c96d3a3efa47529430ff07235743ad
#
_cell.length_a   1.000
_cell.length_b   1.000
_cell.length_c   1.000
_cell.angle_alpha   90.00
_cell.angle_beta   90.00
_cell.angle_gamma   90.00
#
_symmetry.space_group_name_H-M   'P 1'
#
loop_
_entity.id
_entity.type
_entity.pdbx_description
1 polymer ?
#
loop_
_entity_poly.entity_id
_entity_poly.type
_entity_poly.pdbx_seq_one_letter_code
_entity_poly.pdbx_strand_id
1 'polypeptide(L)'
;MNNKIYHFIAIVTSAIWGTTFISSKILLQEGLSPAMIMTLRFAMAYICMLPFMRKGEIFCPNLKDELLMMLLGISGGSLYFLFENTALVYTLASNVAIIIAATPLLTTLAVHLISRQERVERSMYLYSLLSLFGVGLVVFNGEFILKLNPLGDILTLGAAVMWVIYSIVVLYLQSRYAPLMITRKVFFYGVLTLIPYFIFAEPFDISLETLSKPVVAGNLLYLGILASLICYWTWNMVIEKLGAVHATNYLYINPIVAMITAHVVLNERITPLAVIGTVLILSGVYLAERGKQKSNEIQSASSEQV
;
A
#
# COMPACT_ATOMS: atom_id res chain seq x y z
N MET A 1 -19.33 1.15 16.83
CA MET A 1 -18.09 0.37 17.06
C MET A 1 -16.93 1.36 17.16
N ASN A 2 -16.02 1.15 18.10
CA ASN A 2 -14.98 2.14 18.44
C ASN A 2 -13.98 2.27 17.27
N ASN A 3 -13.92 3.40 16.56
CA ASN A 3 -13.01 3.64 15.43
C ASN A 3 -11.52 3.48 15.82
N LYS A 4 -11.20 3.51 17.11
CA LYS A 4 -9.83 3.33 17.63
C LYS A 4 -9.17 2.02 17.17
N ILE A 5 -9.95 0.95 17.00
CA ILE A 5 -9.41 -0.33 16.54
C ILE A 5 -8.92 -0.24 15.08
N TYR A 6 -9.63 0.51 14.22
CA TYR A 6 -9.22 0.66 12.82
C TYR A 6 -7.98 1.54 12.65
N HIS A 7 -7.80 2.55 13.52
CA HIS A 7 -6.55 3.32 13.60
C HIS A 7 -5.38 2.42 14.02
N PHE A 8 -5.57 1.57 15.03
CA PHE A 8 -4.55 0.59 15.44
C PHE A 8 -4.22 -0.40 14.32
N ILE A 9 -5.23 -0.96 13.65
CA ILE A 9 -5.06 -1.85 12.49
C ILE A 9 -4.28 -1.14 11.38
N ALA A 10 -4.59 0.13 11.06
CA ALA A 10 -3.88 0.91 10.05
C ALA A 10 -2.39 1.08 10.38
N ILE A 11 -2.05 1.37 11.65
CA ILE A 11 -0.67 1.49 12.13
C ILE A 11 0.06 0.15 11.97
N VAL A 12 -0.54 -0.94 12.45
CA VAL A 12 0.08 -2.28 12.39
C VAL A 12 0.27 -2.73 10.94
N THR A 13 -0.74 -2.54 10.08
CA THR A 13 -0.66 -2.89 8.66
C THR A 13 0.44 -2.10 7.95
N SER A 14 0.51 -0.78 8.18
CA SER A 14 1.58 0.06 7.63
C SER A 14 2.95 -0.36 8.16
N ALA A 15 3.07 -0.68 9.45
CA ALA A 15 4.31 -1.16 10.03
C ALA A 15 4.77 -2.49 9.37
N ILE A 16 3.87 -3.46 9.17
CA ILE A 16 4.18 -4.70 8.46
C ILE A 16 4.65 -4.42 7.04
N TRP A 17 3.95 -3.56 6.29
CA TRP A 17 4.35 -3.19 4.93
C TRP A 17 5.71 -2.48 4.89
N GLY A 18 6.05 -1.66 5.89
CA GLY A 18 7.39 -1.06 6.00
C GLY A 18 8.53 -2.07 6.07
N THR A 19 8.28 -3.29 6.58
CA THR A 19 9.30 -4.36 6.65
C THR A 19 9.35 -5.24 5.40
N THR A 20 8.36 -5.20 4.51
CA THR A 20 8.27 -6.10 3.34
C THR A 20 9.39 -5.90 2.33
N PHE A 21 9.97 -4.70 2.25
CA PHE A 21 11.10 -4.41 1.37
C PHE A 21 12.30 -5.33 1.62
N ILE A 22 12.58 -5.65 2.89
CA ILE A 22 13.69 -6.57 3.26
C ILE A 22 13.39 -7.98 2.80
N SER A 23 12.18 -8.49 3.06
CA SER A 23 11.77 -9.82 2.60
C SER A 23 11.80 -9.95 1.08
N SER A 24 11.33 -8.92 0.35
CA SER A 24 11.40 -8.89 -1.12
C SER A 24 12.84 -8.87 -1.60
N LYS A 25 13.73 -8.07 -0.97
CA LYS A 25 15.15 -8.01 -1.33
C LYS A 25 15.85 -9.35 -1.13
N ILE A 26 15.55 -10.06 -0.05
CA ILE A 26 16.09 -11.42 0.18
C ILE A 26 15.65 -12.37 -0.94
N LEU A 27 14.37 -12.36 -1.31
CA LEU A 27 13.86 -13.22 -2.37
C LEU A 27 14.46 -12.91 -3.75
N LEU A 28 14.69 -11.61 -4.05
CA LEU A 28 15.39 -11.18 -5.26
C LEU A 28 16.84 -11.70 -5.29
N GLN A 29 17.55 -11.67 -4.15
CA GLN A 29 18.91 -12.21 -4.02
C GLN A 29 18.96 -13.74 -4.17
N GLU A 30 17.88 -14.45 -3.81
CA GLU A 30 17.75 -15.89 -4.03
C GLU A 30 17.33 -16.25 -5.47
N GLY A 31 17.21 -15.27 -6.37
CA GLY A 31 16.97 -15.45 -7.79
C GLY A 31 15.50 -15.41 -8.23
N LEU A 32 14.57 -15.03 -7.34
CA LEU A 32 13.19 -14.80 -7.77
C LEU A 32 13.06 -13.43 -8.43
N SER A 33 12.33 -13.37 -9.55
CA SER A 33 12.02 -12.07 -10.15
C SER A 33 10.91 -11.33 -9.39
N PRO A 34 10.80 -9.99 -9.54
CA PRO A 34 9.72 -9.19 -8.98
C PRO A 34 8.33 -9.73 -9.31
N ALA A 35 8.11 -10.15 -10.56
CA ALA A 35 6.83 -10.68 -11.01
C ALA A 35 6.53 -12.06 -10.39
N MET A 36 7.54 -12.92 -10.23
CA MET A 36 7.41 -14.22 -9.56
C MET A 36 7.04 -14.04 -8.08
N ILE A 37 7.74 -13.15 -7.36
CA ILE A 37 7.45 -12.85 -5.95
C ILE A 37 6.00 -12.40 -5.79
N MET A 38 5.56 -11.44 -6.62
CA MET A 38 4.19 -10.92 -6.59
C MET A 38 3.17 -12.02 -6.90
N THR A 39 3.40 -12.83 -7.92
CA THR A 39 2.49 -13.91 -8.31
C THR A 39 2.37 -14.98 -7.21
N LEU A 40 3.49 -15.43 -6.66
CA LEU A 40 3.50 -16.45 -5.59
C LEU A 40 2.78 -15.96 -4.33
N ARG A 41 3.07 -14.72 -3.88
CA ARG A 41 2.42 -14.17 -2.68
C ARG A 41 0.92 -13.98 -2.87
N PHE A 42 0.46 -13.52 -4.04
CA PHE A 42 -0.96 -13.31 -4.32
C PHE A 42 -1.70 -14.62 -4.60
N ALA A 43 -1.08 -15.57 -5.29
CA ALA A 43 -1.64 -16.91 -5.47
C ALA A 43 -1.84 -17.62 -4.13
N MET A 44 -0.83 -17.55 -3.24
CA MET A 44 -0.92 -18.11 -1.88
C MET A 44 -2.05 -17.44 -1.09
N ALA A 45 -2.11 -16.12 -1.09
CA ALA A 45 -3.18 -15.37 -0.42
C ALA A 45 -4.57 -15.74 -0.96
N TYR A 46 -4.71 -15.85 -2.28
CA TYR A 46 -5.97 -16.23 -2.94
C TYR A 46 -6.41 -17.66 -2.55
N ILE A 47 -5.49 -18.63 -2.60
CA ILE A 47 -5.77 -20.03 -2.23
C ILE A 47 -6.22 -20.12 -0.77
N CYS A 48 -5.55 -19.40 0.14
CA CYS A 48 -5.94 -19.34 1.55
C CYS A 48 -7.31 -18.70 1.80
N MET A 49 -7.80 -17.87 0.85
CA MET A 49 -9.14 -17.27 0.95
C MET A 49 -10.28 -18.15 0.40
N LEU A 50 -9.97 -19.18 -0.40
CA LEU A 50 -10.99 -20.04 -1.01
C LEU A 50 -11.96 -20.69 0.01
N PRO A 51 -11.51 -21.19 1.18
CA PRO A 51 -12.40 -21.77 2.18
C PRO A 51 -13.44 -20.79 2.75
N PHE A 52 -13.17 -19.50 2.70
CA PHE A 52 -14.06 -18.43 3.20
C PHE A 52 -15.01 -17.89 2.12
N MET A 53 -14.98 -18.47 0.91
CA MET A 53 -15.82 -18.05 -0.20
C MET A 53 -17.26 -18.56 -0.01
N ARG A 54 -18.22 -17.64 -0.12
CA ARG A 54 -19.63 -18.02 -0.12
C ARG A 54 -20.11 -18.43 -1.52
N LYS A 55 -21.07 -19.33 -1.58
CA LYS A 55 -21.71 -19.70 -2.87
C LYS A 55 -22.34 -18.44 -3.48
N GLY A 56 -22.05 -18.18 -4.75
CA GLY A 56 -22.52 -17.00 -5.49
C GLY A 56 -21.60 -15.78 -5.47
N GLU A 57 -20.48 -15.81 -4.75
CA GLU A 57 -19.51 -14.70 -4.72
C GLU A 57 -18.36 -14.84 -5.73
N ILE A 58 -18.45 -15.81 -6.69
CA ILE A 58 -17.38 -16.02 -7.67
C ILE A 58 -17.26 -14.80 -8.57
N PHE A 59 -18.36 -14.29 -9.10
CA PHE A 59 -18.42 -13.08 -9.92
C PHE A 59 -19.40 -12.05 -9.32
N CYS A 60 -19.19 -10.77 -9.65
CA CYS A 60 -20.14 -9.74 -9.29
C CYS A 60 -21.44 -9.88 -10.10
N PRO A 61 -22.60 -9.48 -9.56
CA PRO A 61 -23.88 -9.58 -10.27
C PRO A 61 -23.95 -8.77 -11.57
N ASN A 62 -23.14 -7.72 -11.69
CA ASN A 62 -23.07 -6.89 -12.88
C ASN A 62 -21.63 -6.77 -13.42
N LEU A 63 -21.50 -6.66 -14.75
CA LEU A 63 -20.22 -6.59 -15.44
C LEU A 63 -19.41 -5.35 -15.05
N LYS A 64 -20.07 -4.22 -14.77
CA LYS A 64 -19.38 -2.98 -14.39
C LYS A 64 -18.59 -3.15 -13.09
N ASP A 65 -19.20 -3.78 -12.09
CA ASP A 65 -18.55 -4.02 -10.81
C ASP A 65 -17.44 -5.06 -10.95
N GLU A 66 -17.63 -6.08 -11.81
CA GLU A 66 -16.58 -7.06 -12.10
C GLU A 66 -15.37 -6.41 -12.79
N LEU A 67 -15.58 -5.49 -13.73
CA LEU A 67 -14.51 -4.71 -14.37
C LEU A 67 -13.79 -3.80 -13.35
N LEU A 68 -14.51 -3.22 -12.39
CA LEU A 68 -13.90 -2.46 -11.29
C LEU A 68 -13.08 -3.37 -10.36
N MET A 69 -13.53 -4.60 -10.09
CA MET A 69 -12.75 -5.59 -9.34
C MET A 69 -11.47 -6.00 -10.10
N MET A 70 -11.55 -6.13 -11.43
CA MET A 70 -10.36 -6.34 -12.26
C MET A 70 -9.41 -5.14 -12.19
N LEU A 71 -9.95 -3.92 -12.25
CA LEU A 71 -9.15 -2.70 -12.08
C LEU A 71 -8.45 -2.65 -10.73
N LEU A 72 -9.07 -3.14 -9.65
CA LEU A 72 -8.42 -3.29 -8.33
C LEU A 72 -7.23 -4.25 -8.38
N GLY A 73 -7.39 -5.40 -9.05
CA GLY A 73 -6.28 -6.36 -9.21
C GLY A 73 -5.12 -5.79 -10.02
N ILE A 74 -5.42 -4.99 -11.04
CA ILE A 74 -4.42 -4.30 -11.84
C ILE A 74 -3.74 -3.20 -11.03
N SER A 75 -4.51 -2.31 -10.41
CA SER A 75 -3.99 -1.12 -9.75
C SER A 75 -3.39 -1.39 -8.36
N GLY A 76 -3.98 -2.27 -7.57
CA GLY A 76 -3.44 -2.67 -6.26
C GLY A 76 -2.54 -3.92 -6.31
N GLY A 77 -2.32 -4.47 -7.49
CA GLY A 77 -1.57 -5.70 -7.71
C GLY A 77 -0.58 -5.57 -8.87
N SER A 78 -0.91 -6.10 -10.04
CA SER A 78 0.05 -6.32 -11.12
C SER A 78 0.79 -5.07 -11.58
N LEU A 79 0.11 -3.99 -11.96
CA LEU A 79 0.79 -2.78 -12.45
C LEU A 79 1.52 -2.01 -11.34
N TYR A 80 0.94 -1.94 -10.13
CA TYR A 80 1.63 -1.31 -9.00
C TYR A 80 3.01 -1.94 -8.80
N PHE A 81 3.06 -3.27 -8.63
CA PHE A 81 4.32 -3.97 -8.36
C PHE A 81 5.26 -4.02 -9.56
N LEU A 82 4.74 -4.12 -10.78
CA LEU A 82 5.58 -4.02 -11.98
C LEU A 82 6.25 -2.65 -12.07
N PHE A 83 5.51 -1.56 -11.87
CA PHE A 83 6.05 -0.22 -11.90
C PHE A 83 7.06 0.02 -10.78
N GLU A 84 6.72 -0.31 -9.52
CA GLU A 84 7.60 -0.10 -8.36
C GLU A 84 8.90 -0.89 -8.49
N ASN A 85 8.81 -2.18 -8.76
CA ASN A 85 9.99 -3.04 -8.83
C ASN A 85 10.85 -2.75 -10.07
N THR A 86 10.23 -2.41 -11.21
CA THR A 86 10.97 -1.98 -12.40
C THR A 86 11.67 -0.64 -12.15
N ALA A 87 11.04 0.29 -11.44
CA ALA A 87 11.65 1.56 -11.08
C ALA A 87 12.95 1.36 -10.29
N LEU A 88 12.99 0.38 -9.37
CA LEU A 88 14.19 0.07 -8.57
C LEU A 88 15.39 -0.40 -9.40
N VAL A 89 15.17 -0.84 -10.65
CA VAL A 89 16.25 -1.15 -11.59
C VAL A 89 16.91 0.12 -12.15
N TYR A 90 16.14 1.20 -12.29
CA TYR A 90 16.57 2.43 -12.97
C TYR A 90 16.90 3.57 -12.01
N THR A 91 16.30 3.64 -10.83
CA THR A 91 16.50 4.73 -9.88
C THR A 91 16.85 4.23 -8.47
N LEU A 92 17.26 5.15 -7.58
CA LEU A 92 17.60 4.80 -6.21
C LEU A 92 16.36 4.43 -5.41
N ALA A 93 16.49 3.47 -4.50
CA ALA A 93 15.42 3.10 -3.58
C ALA A 93 14.91 4.29 -2.73
N SER A 94 15.80 5.24 -2.40
CA SER A 94 15.45 6.51 -1.75
C SER A 94 14.51 7.37 -2.59
N ASN A 95 14.74 7.49 -3.90
CA ASN A 95 13.86 8.23 -4.80
C ASN A 95 12.48 7.55 -4.90
N VAL A 96 12.48 6.21 -5.06
CA VAL A 96 11.24 5.42 -5.07
C VAL A 96 10.44 5.65 -3.79
N ALA A 97 11.09 5.56 -2.62
CA ALA A 97 10.44 5.73 -1.33
C ALA A 97 9.79 7.12 -1.16
N ILE A 98 10.47 8.20 -1.60
CA ILE A 98 9.93 9.57 -1.51
C ILE A 98 8.74 9.75 -2.45
N ILE A 99 8.86 9.30 -3.71
CA ILE A 99 7.77 9.45 -4.69
C ILE A 99 6.55 8.63 -4.28
N ILE A 100 6.73 7.38 -3.82
CA ILE A 100 5.64 6.56 -3.28
C ILE A 100 5.01 7.19 -2.03
N ALA A 101 5.82 7.82 -1.18
CA ALA A 101 5.29 8.53 -0.01
C ALA A 101 4.45 9.77 -0.36
N ALA A 102 4.43 10.23 -1.62
CA ALA A 102 3.47 11.23 -2.08
C ALA A 102 2.04 10.66 -2.27
N THR A 103 1.87 9.34 -2.24
CA THR A 103 0.57 8.67 -2.44
C THR A 103 -0.57 9.22 -1.55
N PRO A 104 -0.40 9.47 -0.24
CA PRO A 104 -1.47 10.04 0.57
C PRO A 104 -1.90 11.44 0.09
N LEU A 105 -0.95 12.29 -0.32
CA LEU A 105 -1.25 13.60 -0.88
C LEU A 105 -2.00 13.48 -2.21
N LEU A 106 -1.56 12.58 -3.09
CA LEU A 106 -2.24 12.29 -4.37
C LEU A 106 -3.64 11.72 -4.14
N THR A 107 -3.81 10.83 -3.15
CA THR A 107 -5.13 10.29 -2.77
C THR A 107 -6.06 11.40 -2.28
N THR A 108 -5.55 12.29 -1.41
CA THR A 108 -6.28 13.45 -0.90
C THR A 108 -6.78 14.33 -2.05
N LEU A 109 -5.91 14.64 -3.02
CA LEU A 109 -6.26 15.42 -4.21
C LEU A 109 -7.30 14.70 -5.08
N ALA A 110 -7.08 13.42 -5.38
CA ALA A 110 -7.95 12.64 -6.25
C ALA A 110 -9.34 12.44 -5.63
N VAL A 111 -9.42 12.17 -4.33
CA VAL A 111 -10.71 12.06 -3.60
C VAL A 111 -11.44 13.40 -3.61
N HIS A 112 -10.74 14.52 -3.39
CA HIS A 112 -11.35 15.86 -3.47
C HIS A 112 -11.96 16.17 -4.84
N LEU A 113 -11.29 15.74 -5.93
CA LEU A 113 -11.72 16.02 -7.29
C LEU A 113 -12.81 15.07 -7.81
N ILE A 114 -12.75 13.79 -7.40
CA ILE A 114 -13.53 12.70 -8.02
C ILE A 114 -14.63 12.18 -7.10
N SER A 115 -14.35 12.04 -5.79
CA SER A 115 -15.26 11.38 -4.86
C SER A 115 -16.24 12.37 -4.24
N ARG A 116 -17.52 12.00 -4.28
CA ARG A 116 -18.57 12.71 -3.51
C ARG A 116 -18.85 12.03 -2.17
N GLN A 117 -18.21 10.89 -1.90
CA GLN A 117 -18.47 10.08 -0.70
C GLN A 117 -17.61 10.49 0.49
N GLU A 118 -16.47 11.13 0.24
CA GLU A 118 -15.54 11.56 1.30
C GLU A 118 -15.27 13.07 1.16
N ARG A 119 -15.53 13.82 2.23
CA ARG A 119 -15.21 15.25 2.28
C ARG A 119 -13.77 15.43 2.72
N VAL A 120 -13.02 16.20 1.96
CA VAL A 120 -11.61 16.50 2.22
C VAL A 120 -11.50 17.94 2.74
N GLU A 121 -10.96 18.09 3.95
CA GLU A 121 -10.66 19.39 4.52
C GLU A 121 -9.36 19.95 3.93
N ARG A 122 -9.28 21.28 3.78
CA ARG A 122 -8.07 21.95 3.25
C ARG A 122 -6.83 21.71 4.13
N SER A 123 -7.02 21.55 5.42
CA SER A 123 -5.97 21.23 6.39
C SER A 123 -5.25 19.90 6.10
N MET A 124 -5.93 18.93 5.45
CA MET A 124 -5.35 17.63 5.07
C MET A 124 -4.15 17.78 4.13
N TYR A 125 -4.19 18.76 3.23
CA TYR A 125 -3.04 19.04 2.34
C TYR A 125 -1.81 19.48 3.12
N LEU A 126 -1.98 20.37 4.10
CA LEU A 126 -0.88 20.84 4.95
C LEU A 126 -0.29 19.69 5.79
N TYR A 127 -1.13 18.85 6.36
CA TYR A 127 -0.69 17.70 7.16
C TYR A 127 0.02 16.65 6.30
N SER A 128 -0.49 16.38 5.10
CA SER A 128 0.18 15.49 4.14
C SER A 128 1.53 16.05 3.66
N LEU A 129 1.63 17.36 3.39
CA LEU A 129 2.88 18.01 3.01
C LEU A 129 3.90 17.98 4.16
N LEU A 130 3.45 18.19 5.41
CA LEU A 130 4.31 18.09 6.59
C LEU A 130 4.89 16.67 6.73
N SER A 131 4.05 15.64 6.60
CA SER A 131 4.48 14.25 6.64
C SER A 131 5.42 13.91 5.49
N LEU A 132 5.12 14.35 4.26
CA LEU A 132 5.97 14.11 3.09
C LEU A 132 7.35 14.76 3.24
N PHE A 133 7.43 15.97 3.79
CA PHE A 133 8.70 16.61 4.11
C PHE A 133 9.50 15.81 5.14
N GLY A 134 8.82 15.31 6.20
CA GLY A 134 9.41 14.40 7.17
C GLY A 134 9.94 13.11 6.55
N VAL A 135 9.22 12.51 5.58
CA VAL A 135 9.70 11.34 4.81
C VAL A 135 11.00 11.66 4.08
N GLY A 136 11.09 12.83 3.45
CA GLY A 136 12.34 13.28 2.81
C GLY A 136 13.51 13.25 3.78
N LEU A 137 13.36 13.78 4.99
CA LEU A 137 14.42 13.79 6.01
C LEU A 137 14.79 12.37 6.48
N VAL A 138 13.81 11.48 6.66
CA VAL A 138 14.05 10.07 7.06
C VAL A 138 14.79 9.31 5.97
N VAL A 139 14.35 9.43 4.73
CA VAL A 139 14.89 8.65 3.60
C VAL A 139 16.30 9.10 3.24
N PHE A 140 16.56 10.40 3.23
CA PHE A 140 17.90 10.90 2.97
C PHE A 140 18.87 10.65 4.13
N ASN A 141 18.38 10.52 5.35
CA ASN A 141 19.17 10.17 6.54
C ASN A 141 20.56 10.88 6.62
N GLY A 142 20.62 12.14 6.17
CA GLY A 142 21.83 12.96 6.19
C GLY A 142 22.70 12.89 4.93
N GLU A 143 22.41 12.01 3.99
CA GLU A 143 23.13 11.91 2.70
C GLU A 143 22.20 12.32 1.56
N PHE A 144 22.41 13.51 1.00
CA PHE A 144 21.64 14.00 -0.16
C PHE A 144 22.26 13.49 -1.46
N ILE A 145 21.92 12.25 -1.85
CA ILE A 145 22.30 11.69 -3.15
C ILE A 145 21.04 11.61 -4.01
N LEU A 146 20.75 12.68 -4.76
CA LEU A 146 19.65 12.71 -5.72
C LEU A 146 20.20 12.37 -7.11
N LYS A 147 20.11 11.11 -7.51
CA LYS A 147 20.35 10.70 -8.90
C LYS A 147 19.01 10.58 -9.61
N LEU A 148 18.60 11.66 -10.27
CA LEU A 148 17.37 11.64 -11.08
C LEU A 148 17.56 10.68 -12.26
N ASN A 149 16.64 9.72 -12.39
CA ASN A 149 16.47 8.90 -13.59
C ASN A 149 15.03 9.05 -14.05
N PRO A 150 14.78 9.80 -15.14
CA PRO A 150 13.41 10.12 -15.55
C PRO A 150 12.51 8.89 -15.74
N LEU A 151 13.05 7.78 -16.27
CA LEU A 151 12.27 6.57 -16.46
C LEU A 151 11.89 5.91 -15.12
N GLY A 152 12.85 5.75 -14.20
CA GLY A 152 12.59 5.20 -12.87
C GLY A 152 11.63 6.06 -12.07
N ASP A 153 11.78 7.38 -12.13
CA ASP A 153 10.94 8.32 -11.39
C ASP A 153 9.50 8.35 -11.96
N ILE A 154 9.32 8.29 -13.29
CA ILE A 154 8.00 8.19 -13.94
C ILE A 154 7.32 6.85 -13.59
N LEU A 155 8.04 5.73 -13.62
CA LEU A 155 7.50 4.43 -13.20
C LEU A 155 7.05 4.46 -11.74
N THR A 156 7.84 5.07 -10.87
CA THR A 156 7.48 5.22 -9.44
C THR A 156 6.22 6.06 -9.26
N LEU A 157 6.11 7.18 -9.99
CA LEU A 157 4.90 7.99 -9.98
C LEU A 157 3.70 7.20 -10.51
N GLY A 158 3.91 6.37 -11.55
CA GLY A 158 2.91 5.43 -12.05
C GLY A 158 2.43 4.46 -10.97
N ALA A 159 3.33 3.88 -10.16
CA ALA A 159 2.97 3.03 -9.03
C ALA A 159 2.14 3.81 -7.99
N ALA A 160 2.54 5.02 -7.61
CA ALA A 160 1.77 5.86 -6.70
C ALA A 160 0.35 6.15 -7.23
N VAL A 161 0.22 6.47 -8.51
CA VAL A 161 -1.08 6.67 -9.18
C VAL A 161 -1.92 5.39 -9.17
N MET A 162 -1.32 4.23 -9.41
CA MET A 162 -2.03 2.95 -9.32
C MET A 162 -2.61 2.71 -7.92
N TRP A 163 -1.87 3.02 -6.87
CA TRP A 163 -2.38 2.90 -5.49
C TRP A 163 -3.51 3.89 -5.19
N VAL A 164 -3.46 5.11 -5.75
CA VAL A 164 -4.56 6.08 -5.66
C VAL A 164 -5.82 5.53 -6.33
N ILE A 165 -5.70 4.98 -7.54
CA ILE A 165 -6.82 4.34 -8.26
C ILE A 165 -7.42 3.21 -7.43
N TYR A 166 -6.56 2.32 -6.90
CA TYR A 166 -6.97 1.25 -5.98
C TYR A 166 -7.79 1.80 -4.81
N SER A 167 -7.30 2.80 -4.11
CA SER A 167 -7.95 3.37 -2.93
C SER A 167 -9.32 3.96 -3.24
N ILE A 168 -9.49 4.67 -4.38
CA ILE A 168 -10.76 5.24 -4.82
C ILE A 168 -11.75 4.15 -5.23
N VAL A 169 -11.29 3.14 -5.97
CA VAL A 169 -12.17 2.05 -6.42
C VAL A 169 -12.63 1.20 -5.23
N VAL A 170 -11.75 0.95 -4.24
CA VAL A 170 -12.16 0.32 -2.97
C VAL A 170 -13.23 1.16 -2.28
N LEU A 171 -13.02 2.47 -2.12
CA LEU A 171 -13.98 3.38 -1.51
C LEU A 171 -15.36 3.33 -2.18
N TYR A 172 -15.39 3.18 -3.51
CA TYR A 172 -16.62 3.07 -4.28
C TYR A 172 -17.32 1.71 -4.11
N LEU A 173 -16.56 0.61 -4.09
CA LEU A 173 -17.11 -0.75 -4.05
C LEU A 173 -17.49 -1.23 -2.63
N GLN A 174 -16.87 -0.68 -1.59
CA GLN A 174 -17.12 -1.09 -0.19
C GLN A 174 -18.57 -0.89 0.28
N SER A 175 -19.34 0.01 -0.35
CA SER A 175 -20.76 0.19 -0.07
C SER A 175 -21.64 -0.97 -0.53
N ARG A 176 -21.11 -1.85 -1.40
CA ARG A 176 -21.84 -2.95 -2.04
C ARG A 176 -21.24 -4.33 -1.77
N TYR A 177 -19.95 -4.39 -1.49
CA TYR A 177 -19.20 -5.64 -1.36
C TYR A 177 -18.38 -5.66 -0.08
N ALA A 178 -18.35 -6.81 0.59
CA ALA A 178 -17.57 -6.99 1.79
C ALA A 178 -16.05 -6.88 1.50
N PRO A 179 -15.24 -6.34 2.44
CA PRO A 179 -13.78 -6.23 2.30
C PRO A 179 -13.10 -7.55 1.92
N LEU A 180 -13.59 -8.67 2.44
CA LEU A 180 -13.07 -10.01 2.13
C LEU A 180 -13.23 -10.36 0.64
N MET A 181 -14.41 -10.07 0.05
CA MET A 181 -14.68 -10.30 -1.36
C MET A 181 -13.80 -9.39 -2.24
N ILE A 182 -13.71 -8.10 -1.89
CA ILE A 182 -12.84 -7.14 -2.60
C ILE A 182 -11.40 -7.65 -2.60
N THR A 183 -10.85 -8.01 -1.42
CA THR A 183 -9.48 -8.50 -1.27
C THR A 183 -9.21 -9.75 -2.10
N ARG A 184 -10.14 -10.71 -2.09
CA ARG A 184 -10.04 -11.93 -2.90
C ARG A 184 -9.95 -11.61 -4.39
N LYS A 185 -10.78 -10.67 -4.88
CA LYS A 185 -10.77 -10.24 -6.28
C LYS A 185 -9.47 -9.53 -6.65
N VAL A 186 -8.89 -8.75 -5.75
CA VAL A 186 -7.57 -8.13 -5.95
C VAL A 186 -6.52 -9.20 -6.20
N PHE A 187 -6.47 -10.27 -5.40
CA PHE A 187 -5.49 -11.34 -5.60
C PHE A 187 -5.75 -12.13 -6.87
N PHE A 188 -7.01 -12.49 -7.15
CA PHE A 188 -7.37 -13.21 -8.36
C PHE A 188 -6.97 -12.46 -9.62
N TYR A 189 -7.42 -11.21 -9.76
CA TYR A 189 -7.10 -10.40 -10.93
C TYR A 189 -5.64 -9.94 -10.96
N GLY A 190 -5.02 -9.73 -9.81
CA GLY A 190 -3.59 -9.44 -9.74
C GLY A 190 -2.73 -10.55 -10.33
N VAL A 191 -3.04 -11.82 -10.05
CA VAL A 191 -2.36 -12.98 -10.67
C VAL A 191 -2.77 -13.11 -12.13
N LEU A 192 -4.06 -13.05 -12.45
CA LEU A 192 -4.56 -13.27 -13.81
C LEU A 192 -3.96 -12.28 -14.81
N THR A 193 -3.83 -11.01 -14.42
CA THR A 193 -3.31 -9.96 -15.31
C THR A 193 -1.78 -9.97 -15.45
N LEU A 194 -1.05 -10.79 -14.68
CA LEU A 194 0.37 -11.08 -14.88
C LEU A 194 0.64 -12.22 -15.86
N ILE A 195 -0.35 -13.04 -16.18
CA ILE A 195 -0.16 -14.15 -17.12
C ILE A 195 0.43 -13.67 -18.46
N PRO A 196 -0.08 -12.59 -19.11
CA PRO A 196 0.53 -12.10 -20.35
C PRO A 196 1.99 -11.67 -20.17
N TYR A 197 2.37 -11.11 -19.02
CA TYR A 197 3.75 -10.73 -18.75
C TYR A 197 4.68 -11.96 -18.78
N PHE A 198 4.28 -13.09 -18.19
CA PHE A 198 5.06 -14.33 -18.23
C PHE A 198 5.10 -15.00 -19.59
N ILE A 199 4.12 -14.73 -20.44
CA ILE A 199 4.11 -15.26 -21.82
C ILE A 199 5.05 -14.45 -22.74
N PHE A 200 5.07 -13.12 -22.60
CA PHE A 200 5.69 -12.22 -23.57
C PHE A 200 7.00 -11.58 -23.10
N ALA A 201 7.20 -11.42 -21.80
CA ALA A 201 8.34 -10.67 -21.27
C ALA A 201 9.33 -11.55 -20.50
N GLU A 202 8.86 -12.42 -19.62
CA GLU A 202 9.70 -13.20 -18.73
C GLU A 202 9.04 -14.54 -18.40
N PRO A 203 9.63 -15.70 -18.76
CA PRO A 203 9.04 -17.00 -18.44
C PRO A 203 8.97 -17.21 -16.92
N PHE A 204 7.89 -17.83 -16.45
CA PHE A 204 7.77 -18.24 -15.05
C PHE A 204 8.61 -19.50 -14.84
N ASP A 205 9.87 -19.31 -14.46
CA ASP A 205 10.83 -20.39 -14.24
C ASP A 205 11.37 -20.34 -12.81
N ILE A 206 10.89 -21.23 -11.95
CA ILE A 206 11.35 -21.37 -10.59
C ILE A 206 11.53 -22.84 -10.23
N SER A 207 12.71 -23.17 -9.73
CA SER A 207 13.00 -24.54 -9.31
C SER A 207 12.35 -24.88 -7.96
N LEU A 208 11.91 -26.13 -7.81
CA LEU A 208 11.43 -26.65 -6.53
C LEU A 208 12.52 -26.59 -5.45
N GLU A 209 13.78 -26.73 -5.85
CA GLU A 209 14.94 -26.59 -4.97
C GLU A 209 15.00 -25.19 -4.35
N THR A 210 14.83 -24.12 -5.16
CA THR A 210 14.79 -22.74 -4.67
C THR A 210 13.62 -22.54 -3.73
N LEU A 211 12.41 -23.01 -4.07
CA LEU A 211 11.23 -22.88 -3.22
C LEU A 211 11.35 -23.60 -1.88
N SER A 212 12.10 -24.72 -1.84
CA SER A 212 12.27 -25.52 -0.61
C SER A 212 13.31 -24.93 0.37
N LYS A 213 14.10 -23.94 -0.05
CA LYS A 213 15.04 -23.26 0.86
C LYS A 213 14.26 -22.61 2.01
N PRO A 214 14.61 -22.85 3.28
CA PRO A 214 13.87 -22.28 4.43
C PRO A 214 13.76 -20.77 4.39
N VAL A 215 14.79 -20.07 3.91
CA VAL A 215 14.81 -18.62 3.79
C VAL A 215 13.80 -18.12 2.74
N VAL A 216 13.67 -18.83 1.61
CA VAL A 216 12.72 -18.51 0.55
C VAL A 216 11.31 -18.81 1.01
N ALA A 217 11.05 -20.01 1.50
CA ALA A 217 9.75 -20.43 2.01
C ALA A 217 9.23 -19.51 3.14
N GLY A 218 10.08 -19.16 4.10
CA GLY A 218 9.73 -18.27 5.21
C GLY A 218 9.36 -16.87 4.75
N ASN A 219 10.14 -16.27 3.84
CA ASN A 219 9.85 -14.95 3.31
C ASN A 219 8.59 -14.95 2.40
N LEU A 220 8.37 -16.00 1.59
CA LEU A 220 7.14 -16.14 0.81
C LEU A 220 5.91 -16.31 1.69
N LEU A 221 5.97 -17.12 2.75
CA LEU A 221 4.88 -17.25 3.73
C LEU A 221 4.58 -15.91 4.41
N TYR A 222 5.61 -15.20 4.85
CA TYR A 222 5.48 -13.87 5.43
C TYR A 222 4.79 -12.90 4.46
N LEU A 223 5.28 -12.79 3.23
CA LEU A 223 4.72 -11.91 2.21
C LEU A 223 3.32 -12.35 1.77
N GLY A 224 3.06 -13.65 1.61
CA GLY A 224 1.78 -14.18 1.13
C GLY A 224 0.68 -14.12 2.20
N ILE A 225 0.96 -14.61 3.40
CA ILE A 225 -0.06 -14.72 4.45
C ILE A 225 -0.19 -13.43 5.24
N LEU A 226 0.90 -12.93 5.82
CA LEU A 226 0.82 -11.76 6.70
C LEU A 226 0.69 -10.47 5.90
N ALA A 227 1.64 -10.18 5.01
CA ALA A 227 1.69 -8.90 4.32
C ALA A 227 0.70 -8.78 3.15
N SER A 228 0.28 -9.89 2.53
CA SER A 228 -0.79 -9.89 1.52
C SER A 228 -2.13 -10.21 2.15
N LEU A 229 -2.43 -11.47 2.48
CA LEU A 229 -3.75 -11.88 2.91
C LEU A 229 -4.31 -11.04 4.06
N ILE A 230 -3.60 -10.99 5.19
CA ILE A 230 -4.08 -10.31 6.40
C ILE A 230 -4.06 -8.79 6.18
N CYS A 231 -2.94 -8.23 5.70
CA CYS A 231 -2.81 -6.79 5.58
C CYS A 231 -3.74 -6.18 4.53
N TYR A 232 -3.93 -6.79 3.34
CA TYR A 232 -4.89 -6.26 2.35
C TYR A 232 -6.34 -6.36 2.83
N TRP A 233 -6.70 -7.47 3.48
CA TRP A 233 -8.04 -7.61 4.03
C TRP A 233 -8.33 -6.56 5.11
N THR A 234 -7.43 -6.43 6.08
CA THR A 234 -7.58 -5.45 7.16
C THR A 234 -7.47 -4.02 6.64
N TRP A 235 -6.63 -3.75 5.62
CA TRP A 235 -6.55 -2.45 4.97
C TRP A 235 -7.85 -2.06 4.27
N ASN A 236 -8.50 -2.98 3.57
CA ASN A 236 -9.81 -2.73 2.96
C ASN A 236 -10.88 -2.43 4.02
N MET A 237 -10.81 -3.07 5.21
CA MET A 237 -11.66 -2.72 6.35
C MET A 237 -11.35 -1.31 6.89
N VAL A 238 -10.07 -0.92 6.91
CA VAL A 238 -9.65 0.44 7.32
C VAL A 238 -10.20 1.48 6.36
N ILE A 239 -10.08 1.27 5.03
CA ILE A 239 -10.67 2.17 4.03
C ILE A 239 -12.19 2.26 4.21
N GLU A 240 -12.88 1.14 4.46
CA GLU A 240 -14.33 1.12 4.69
C GLU A 240 -14.74 1.98 5.89
N LYS A 241 -13.96 1.96 6.98
CA LYS A 241 -14.34 2.62 8.24
C LYS A 241 -13.77 4.03 8.40
N LEU A 242 -12.58 4.28 7.90
CA LEU A 242 -11.90 5.57 8.04
C LEU A 242 -11.97 6.44 6.78
N GLY A 243 -12.26 5.85 5.62
CA GLY A 243 -12.16 6.50 4.31
C GLY A 243 -10.76 6.38 3.72
N ALA A 244 -10.64 6.62 2.40
CA ALA A 244 -9.40 6.43 1.66
C ALA A 244 -8.31 7.45 2.06
N VAL A 245 -8.68 8.72 2.26
CA VAL A 245 -7.74 9.80 2.64
C VAL A 245 -7.10 9.51 4.00
N HIS A 246 -7.91 9.17 5.02
CA HIS A 246 -7.38 8.88 6.35
C HIS A 246 -6.60 7.58 6.40
N ALA A 247 -7.07 6.53 5.71
CA ALA A 247 -6.35 5.27 5.62
C ALA A 247 -4.95 5.48 5.02
N THR A 248 -4.85 6.16 3.87
CA THR A 248 -3.56 6.35 3.19
C THR A 248 -2.56 7.20 3.98
N ASN A 249 -3.00 8.10 4.87
CA ASN A 249 -2.09 8.86 5.72
C ASN A 249 -1.23 7.96 6.63
N TYR A 250 -1.72 6.77 7.02
CA TYR A 250 -0.92 5.82 7.81
C TYR A 250 0.26 5.24 7.03
N LEU A 251 0.26 5.28 5.68
CA LEU A 251 1.38 4.84 4.86
C LEU A 251 2.66 5.67 5.09
N TYR A 252 2.54 6.88 5.63
CA TYR A 252 3.71 7.65 6.06
C TYR A 252 4.52 6.98 7.18
N ILE A 253 3.96 5.98 7.87
CA ILE A 253 4.66 5.17 8.87
C ILE A 253 5.68 4.21 8.21
N ASN A 254 5.44 3.79 6.97
CA ASN A 254 6.31 2.81 6.29
C ASN A 254 7.79 3.21 6.28
N PRO A 255 8.18 4.44 5.88
CA PRO A 255 9.58 4.86 5.90
C PRO A 255 10.22 4.81 7.30
N ILE A 256 9.44 5.13 8.34
CA ILE A 256 9.92 5.09 9.73
C ILE A 256 10.28 3.65 10.11
N VAL A 257 9.37 2.71 9.82
CA VAL A 257 9.59 1.29 10.13
C VAL A 257 10.71 0.72 9.28
N ALA A 258 10.79 1.09 7.98
CA ALA A 258 11.86 0.68 7.11
C ALA A 258 13.24 1.13 7.65
N MET A 259 13.35 2.40 8.12
CA MET A 259 14.56 2.93 8.75
C MET A 259 14.95 2.16 10.03
N ILE A 260 13.99 1.91 10.92
CA ILE A 260 14.24 1.16 12.15
C ILE A 260 14.69 -0.26 11.83
N THR A 261 14.06 -0.90 10.85
CA THR A 261 14.40 -2.27 10.45
C THR A 261 15.78 -2.32 9.79
N ALA A 262 16.13 -1.35 8.96
CA ALA A 262 17.47 -1.22 8.36
C ALA A 262 18.54 -1.02 9.46
N HIS A 263 18.24 -0.22 10.48
CA HIS A 263 19.15 -0.04 11.61
C HIS A 263 19.38 -1.37 12.36
N VAL A 264 18.31 -2.11 12.68
CA VAL A 264 18.40 -3.36 13.46
C VAL A 264 19.03 -4.50 12.66
N VAL A 265 18.68 -4.64 11.37
CA VAL A 265 19.08 -5.78 10.53
C VAL A 265 20.39 -5.53 9.79
N LEU A 266 20.58 -4.30 9.30
CA LEU A 266 21.73 -3.93 8.46
C LEU A 266 22.77 -3.08 9.22
N ASN A 267 22.55 -2.76 10.52
CA ASN A 267 23.38 -1.87 11.33
C ASN A 267 23.57 -0.47 10.73
N GLU A 268 22.58 0.02 9.96
CA GLU A 268 22.58 1.37 9.41
C GLU A 268 22.45 2.43 10.52
N ARG A 269 23.12 3.57 10.39
CA ARG A 269 23.09 4.64 11.40
C ARG A 269 21.80 5.46 11.25
N ILE A 270 21.10 5.67 12.36
CA ILE A 270 20.01 6.65 12.44
C ILE A 270 20.60 8.01 12.77
N THR A 271 20.41 8.99 11.90
CA THR A 271 20.93 10.35 12.12
C THR A 271 19.93 11.22 12.90
N PRO A 272 20.37 12.33 13.53
CA PRO A 272 19.45 13.31 14.14
C PRO A 272 18.42 13.86 13.14
N LEU A 273 18.79 13.98 11.86
CA LEU A 273 17.89 14.43 10.79
C LEU A 273 16.74 13.47 10.56
N ALA A 274 17.02 12.16 10.58
CA ALA A 274 15.98 11.13 10.46
C ALA A 274 15.04 11.11 11.68
N VAL A 275 15.55 11.41 12.89
CA VAL A 275 14.71 11.58 14.09
C VAL A 275 13.76 12.78 13.94
N ILE A 276 14.27 13.92 13.48
CA ILE A 276 13.44 15.10 13.19
C ILE A 276 12.37 14.76 12.16
N GLY A 277 12.75 14.09 11.06
CA GLY A 277 11.82 13.60 10.04
C GLY A 277 10.72 12.73 10.61
N THR A 278 11.07 11.80 11.50
CA THR A 278 10.11 10.92 12.20
C THR A 278 9.10 11.73 13.01
N VAL A 279 9.55 12.74 13.75
CA VAL A 279 8.65 13.63 14.53
C VAL A 279 7.70 14.39 13.61
N LEU A 280 8.17 14.90 12.47
CA LEU A 280 7.33 15.59 11.47
C LEU A 280 6.28 14.65 10.86
N ILE A 281 6.66 13.41 10.50
CA ILE A 281 5.72 12.40 10.00
C ILE A 281 4.61 12.15 11.03
N LEU A 282 4.98 11.81 12.25
CA LEU A 282 4.01 11.48 13.29
C LEU A 282 3.11 12.68 13.64
N SER A 283 3.67 13.89 13.62
CA SER A 283 2.89 15.13 13.82
C SER A 283 1.88 15.34 12.70
N GLY A 284 2.27 15.14 11.43
CA GLY A 284 1.36 15.29 10.29
C GLY A 284 0.22 14.28 10.33
N VAL A 285 0.52 13.00 10.58
CA VAL A 285 -0.49 11.93 10.72
C VAL A 285 -1.44 12.23 11.88
N TYR A 286 -0.92 12.62 13.04
CA TYR A 286 -1.72 12.96 14.24
C TYR A 286 -2.65 14.15 14.01
N LEU A 287 -2.16 15.22 13.37
CA LEU A 287 -2.96 16.40 13.06
C LEU A 287 -4.06 16.09 12.04
N ALA A 288 -3.78 15.24 11.04
CA ALA A 288 -4.77 14.76 10.09
C ALA A 288 -5.94 14.03 10.77
N GLU A 289 -5.65 13.19 11.76
CA GLU A 289 -6.68 12.46 12.50
C GLU A 289 -7.50 13.37 13.45
N ARG A 290 -6.86 14.32 14.10
CA ARG A 290 -7.56 15.30 14.95
C ARG A 290 -8.49 16.22 14.16
N GLY A 291 -8.09 16.65 12.96
CA GLY A 291 -8.93 17.46 12.07
C GLY A 291 -10.28 16.79 11.82
N LYS A 292 -10.27 15.48 11.48
CA LYS A 292 -11.48 14.69 11.26
C LYS A 292 -12.41 14.64 12.48
N GLN A 293 -11.86 14.39 13.66
CA GLN A 293 -12.67 14.30 14.88
C GLN A 293 -13.43 15.59 15.12
N LYS A 294 -12.75 16.73 15.00
CA LYS A 294 -13.35 18.06 15.19
C LYS A 294 -14.44 18.37 14.14
N SER A 295 -14.22 17.98 12.89
CA SER A 295 -15.22 18.16 11.82
C SER A 295 -16.47 17.32 12.04
N ASN A 296 -16.32 16.07 12.48
CA ASN A 296 -17.45 15.21 12.82
C ASN A 296 -18.24 15.71 14.02
N GLU A 297 -17.58 16.25 15.05
CA GLU A 297 -18.23 16.87 16.23
C GLU A 297 -19.06 18.09 15.84
N ILE A 298 -18.54 18.96 14.96
CA ILE A 298 -19.26 20.14 14.48
C ILE A 298 -20.49 19.74 13.65
N GLN A 299 -20.38 18.68 12.81
CA GLN A 299 -21.50 18.20 12.01
C GLN A 299 -22.59 17.54 12.85
N SER A 300 -22.23 16.76 13.89
CA SER A 300 -23.21 16.18 14.81
C SER A 300 -23.93 17.25 15.63
N ALA A 301 -23.22 18.26 16.14
CA ALA A 301 -23.82 19.37 16.87
C ALA A 301 -24.76 20.21 15.99
N SER A 302 -24.44 20.39 14.71
CA SER A 302 -25.33 21.14 13.77
C SER A 302 -26.56 20.33 13.34
N SER A 303 -26.50 18.99 13.36
CA SER A 303 -27.66 18.14 13.04
C SER A 303 -28.61 17.94 14.23
N GLU A 304 -28.18 18.19 15.47
CA GLU A 304 -29.02 18.15 16.68
C GLU A 304 -29.79 19.47 16.91
N GLN A 305 -29.45 20.53 16.17
CA GLN A 305 -30.10 21.86 16.28
C GLN A 305 -31.19 22.10 15.20
N VAL A 306 -31.45 21.16 14.33
CA VAL A 306 -32.50 21.16 13.28
C VAL A 306 -33.54 20.12 13.58
#